data_571425a4a8961c288f43d43b161c23a6
#
_entry.id   571425a4a8961c288f43d43b161c23a6
#
_cell.length_a   1.000
_cell.length_b   1.000
_cell.length_c   1.000
_cell.angle_alpha   90.00
_cell.angle_beta   90.00
_cell.angle_gamma   90.00
#
_symmetry.space_group_name_H-M   'P 1'
#
loop_
_entity.id
_entity.type
_entity.pdbx_description
1 polymer ?
#
loop_
_entity_poly.entity_id
_entity_poly.type
_entity_poly.pdbx_seq_one_letter_code
_entity_poly.pdbx_strand_id
1 'polypeptide(L)'
;MAKTINIAIDGPAGAGKSTIARRLAKELGYYYVDTGAIYRTVAYFLDLLGISPKDTDGVERYLDELTVAIEYDEDGKQHMLMNGMDVTDDIRTPDISQKASLVSAHAMVRDMLLDMQRDVAKKHNVIMDGRDIGTVVLPRATVKIFLTASAEVRAQRRTDELIAKGQKANFAQVLKDIQQRDYQDSHRPIAPLKQAKDAVLLDTSELDIEGVVAAMKEIIAGKVSL
;
A
#
# COMPACT_ATOMS: atom_id res chain seq x y z
N MET A 1 2.48 -28.78 4.79
CA MET A 1 3.24 -27.51 4.75
C MET A 1 2.82 -26.68 5.95
N ALA A 2 3.78 -26.04 6.62
CA ALA A 2 3.46 -25.11 7.70
C ALA A 2 2.59 -23.95 7.13
N LYS A 3 1.63 -23.48 7.92
CA LYS A 3 0.75 -22.38 7.51
C LYS A 3 1.57 -21.08 7.54
N THR A 4 1.58 -20.33 6.44
CA THR A 4 2.26 -19.02 6.37
C THR A 4 1.60 -18.02 7.32
N ILE A 5 2.41 -17.13 7.90
CA ILE A 5 1.96 -16.03 8.74
C ILE A 5 1.80 -14.80 7.84
N ASN A 6 0.58 -14.26 7.81
CA ASN A 6 0.24 -13.10 7.00
C ASN A 6 -0.24 -11.98 7.90
N ILE A 7 0.42 -10.82 7.81
CA ILE A 7 0.09 -9.60 8.55
C ILE A 7 -0.42 -8.57 7.55
N ALA A 8 -1.69 -8.19 7.71
CA ALA A 8 -2.35 -7.16 6.89
C ALA A 8 -2.33 -5.82 7.62
N ILE A 9 -1.83 -4.77 6.95
CA ILE A 9 -1.80 -3.41 7.49
C ILE A 9 -2.58 -2.50 6.55
N ASP A 10 -3.78 -2.12 6.94
CA ASP A 10 -4.62 -1.19 6.20
C ASP A 10 -4.64 0.19 6.85
N GLY A 11 -5.04 1.19 6.10
CA GLY A 11 -5.19 2.55 6.62
C GLY A 11 -4.97 3.64 5.57
N PRO A 12 -5.27 4.90 5.89
CA PRO A 12 -5.23 6.02 4.95
C PRO A 12 -3.82 6.35 4.46
N ALA A 13 -3.74 7.19 3.43
CA ALA A 13 -2.46 7.68 2.91
C ALA A 13 -1.70 8.51 3.96
N GLY A 14 -0.37 8.38 4.00
CA GLY A 14 0.46 9.15 4.94
C GLY A 14 0.43 8.65 6.40
N ALA A 15 -0.28 7.57 6.73
CA ALA A 15 -0.31 7.01 8.09
C ALA A 15 0.99 6.31 8.53
N GLY A 16 2.02 6.24 7.67
CA GLY A 16 3.31 5.62 8.01
C GLY A 16 3.37 4.10 7.78
N LYS A 17 2.32 3.49 7.21
CA LYS A 17 2.23 2.03 7.00
C LYS A 17 3.47 1.42 6.39
N SER A 18 3.90 1.92 5.23
CA SER A 18 5.00 1.34 4.46
C SER A 18 6.35 1.43 5.17
N THR A 19 6.58 2.50 5.93
CA THR A 19 7.80 2.67 6.74
C THR A 19 7.86 1.62 7.84
N ILE A 20 6.76 1.48 8.59
CA ILE A 20 6.67 0.53 9.70
C ILE A 20 6.63 -0.92 9.20
N ALA A 21 5.85 -1.20 8.16
CA ALA A 21 5.73 -2.53 7.57
C ALA A 21 7.07 -3.07 7.08
N ARG A 22 7.85 -2.24 6.37
CA ARG A 22 9.19 -2.62 5.89
C ARG A 22 10.15 -2.90 7.02
N ARG A 23 10.14 -2.06 8.06
CA ARG A 23 10.99 -2.25 9.24
C ARG A 23 10.64 -3.56 9.96
N LEU A 24 9.36 -3.79 10.25
CA LEU A 24 8.91 -5.02 10.90
C LEU A 24 9.18 -6.27 10.05
N ALA A 25 9.00 -6.19 8.74
CA ALA A 25 9.30 -7.31 7.84
C ALA A 25 10.79 -7.70 7.93
N LYS A 26 11.68 -6.71 7.92
CA LYS A 26 13.12 -6.95 8.09
C LYS A 26 13.46 -7.56 9.46
N GLU A 27 12.85 -7.07 10.54
CA GLU A 27 13.11 -7.56 11.90
C GLU A 27 12.57 -8.97 12.14
N LEU A 28 11.45 -9.34 11.47
CA LEU A 28 10.81 -10.65 11.60
C LEU A 28 11.30 -11.67 10.55
N GLY A 29 12.10 -11.25 9.58
CA GLY A 29 12.50 -12.09 8.45
C GLY A 29 11.35 -12.45 7.51
N TYR A 30 10.36 -11.53 7.36
CA TYR A 30 9.20 -11.69 6.50
C TYR A 30 9.37 -10.88 5.21
N TYR A 31 8.68 -11.28 4.15
CA TYR A 31 8.61 -10.49 2.93
C TYR A 31 7.68 -9.30 3.13
N TYR A 32 8.15 -8.12 2.76
CA TYR A 32 7.31 -6.93 2.71
C TYR A 32 6.65 -6.80 1.34
N VAL A 33 5.34 -6.53 1.31
CA VAL A 33 4.58 -6.33 0.07
C VAL A 33 3.92 -4.95 0.08
N ASP A 34 4.48 -4.02 -0.71
CA ASP A 34 3.89 -2.70 -0.99
C ASP A 34 2.85 -2.85 -2.10
N THR A 35 1.57 -3.04 -1.73
CA THR A 35 0.53 -3.14 -2.76
C THR A 35 0.29 -1.82 -3.48
N GLY A 36 0.56 -0.71 -2.84
CA GLY A 36 0.54 0.60 -3.51
C GLY A 36 1.53 0.68 -4.67
N ALA A 37 2.69 0.02 -4.59
CA ALA A 37 3.64 -0.06 -5.69
C ALA A 37 3.05 -0.85 -6.87
N ILE A 38 2.32 -1.92 -6.60
CA ILE A 38 1.65 -2.73 -7.63
C ILE A 38 0.67 -1.87 -8.45
N TYR A 39 -0.21 -1.11 -7.78
CA TYR A 39 -1.14 -0.21 -8.46
C TYR A 39 -0.45 0.96 -9.15
N ARG A 40 0.67 1.45 -8.61
CA ARG A 40 1.49 2.47 -9.26
C ARG A 40 2.13 1.96 -10.55
N THR A 41 2.50 0.69 -10.62
CA THR A 41 3.01 0.07 -11.86
C THR A 41 1.96 0.11 -12.97
N VAL A 42 0.70 -0.24 -12.67
CA VAL A 42 -0.39 -0.13 -13.63
C VAL A 42 -0.62 1.33 -14.04
N ALA A 43 -0.63 2.25 -13.08
CA ALA A 43 -0.81 3.67 -13.36
C ALA A 43 0.31 4.24 -14.24
N TYR A 44 1.54 3.82 -14.02
CA TYR A 44 2.70 4.22 -14.82
C TYR A 44 2.62 3.68 -16.25
N PHE A 45 2.22 2.43 -16.42
CA PHE A 45 1.98 1.85 -17.74
C PHE A 45 0.96 2.66 -18.54
N LEU A 46 -0.20 2.95 -17.95
CA LEU A 46 -1.24 3.75 -18.61
C LEU A 46 -0.77 5.18 -18.91
N ASP A 47 0.04 5.75 -18.02
CA ASP A 47 0.62 7.08 -18.21
C ASP A 47 1.55 7.16 -19.41
N LEU A 48 2.42 6.15 -19.58
CA LEU A 48 3.31 6.04 -20.74
C LEU A 48 2.53 5.95 -22.07
N LEU A 49 1.33 5.35 -22.03
CA LEU A 49 0.46 5.26 -23.21
C LEU A 49 -0.43 6.51 -23.40
N GLY A 50 -0.35 7.49 -22.49
CA GLY A 50 -1.22 8.66 -22.51
C GLY A 50 -2.69 8.37 -22.18
N ILE A 51 -2.98 7.22 -21.55
CA ILE A 51 -4.32 6.80 -21.19
C ILE A 51 -4.72 7.41 -19.83
N SER A 52 -5.83 8.12 -19.81
CA SER A 52 -6.38 8.64 -18.56
C SER A 52 -6.87 7.50 -17.67
N PRO A 53 -6.50 7.47 -16.37
CA PRO A 53 -7.06 6.47 -15.44
C PRO A 53 -8.58 6.61 -15.22
N LYS A 54 -9.23 7.64 -15.76
CA LYS A 54 -10.69 7.82 -15.75
C LYS A 54 -11.36 7.27 -17.00
N ASP A 55 -10.60 6.97 -18.03
CA ASP A 55 -11.08 6.36 -19.27
C ASP A 55 -11.16 4.83 -19.09
N THR A 56 -12.34 4.36 -18.67
CA THR A 56 -12.56 2.94 -18.39
C THR A 56 -12.29 2.06 -19.60
N ASP A 57 -12.75 2.47 -20.78
CA ASP A 57 -12.58 1.70 -22.02
C ASP A 57 -11.10 1.65 -22.44
N GLY A 58 -10.39 2.77 -22.27
CA GLY A 58 -8.96 2.84 -22.52
C GLY A 58 -8.17 1.97 -21.55
N VAL A 59 -8.47 2.03 -20.25
CA VAL A 59 -7.85 1.18 -19.24
C VAL A 59 -8.07 -0.29 -19.58
N GLU A 60 -9.33 -0.69 -19.85
CA GLU A 60 -9.69 -2.06 -20.19
C GLU A 60 -8.94 -2.60 -21.40
N ARG A 61 -8.88 -1.80 -22.45
CA ARG A 61 -8.25 -2.17 -23.73
C ARG A 61 -6.78 -2.54 -23.61
N TYR A 62 -6.04 -1.86 -22.73
CA TYR A 62 -4.58 -2.03 -22.66
C TYR A 62 -4.10 -2.91 -21.50
N LEU A 63 -5.00 -3.37 -20.61
CA LEU A 63 -4.61 -4.22 -19.49
C LEU A 63 -4.00 -5.57 -19.94
N ASP A 64 -4.47 -6.13 -21.06
CA ASP A 64 -3.97 -7.40 -21.58
C ASP A 64 -2.52 -7.29 -22.13
N GLU A 65 -2.04 -6.07 -22.38
CA GLU A 65 -0.68 -5.80 -22.80
C GLU A 65 0.30 -5.63 -21.62
N LEU A 66 -0.23 -5.63 -20.39
CA LEU A 66 0.54 -5.39 -19.19
C LEU A 66 0.79 -6.67 -18.41
N THR A 67 2.07 -6.95 -18.17
CA THR A 67 2.49 -7.93 -17.16
C THR A 67 3.13 -7.21 -15.99
N VAL A 68 2.58 -7.42 -14.79
CA VAL A 68 3.14 -6.92 -13.54
C VAL A 68 3.75 -8.07 -12.76
N ALA A 69 4.98 -7.92 -12.29
CA ALA A 69 5.61 -8.90 -11.42
C ALA A 69 6.31 -8.23 -10.23
N ILE A 70 6.48 -9.02 -9.16
CA ILE A 70 7.25 -8.64 -7.98
C ILE A 70 8.49 -9.52 -7.94
N GLU A 71 9.64 -8.89 -7.80
CA GLU A 71 10.88 -9.57 -7.47
C GLU A 71 11.46 -9.04 -6.16
N TYR A 72 12.32 -9.82 -5.53
CA TYR A 72 13.02 -9.41 -4.32
C TYR A 72 14.51 -9.57 -4.55
N ASP A 73 15.28 -8.55 -4.20
CA ASP A 73 16.73 -8.64 -4.19
C ASP A 73 17.25 -9.42 -2.98
N GLU A 74 18.58 -9.57 -2.90
CA GLU A 74 19.26 -10.30 -1.82
C GLU A 74 19.02 -9.68 -0.43
N ASP A 75 18.71 -8.38 -0.38
CA ASP A 75 18.38 -7.65 0.85
C ASP A 75 16.88 -7.73 1.21
N GLY A 76 16.06 -8.42 0.41
CA GLY A 76 14.62 -8.56 0.57
C GLY A 76 13.84 -7.30 0.20
N LYS A 77 14.43 -6.40 -0.59
CA LYS A 77 13.74 -5.21 -1.11
C LYS A 77 12.88 -5.60 -2.30
N GLN A 78 11.63 -5.18 -2.27
CA GLN A 78 10.68 -5.38 -3.36
C GLN A 78 11.04 -4.53 -4.59
N HIS A 79 11.12 -5.17 -5.73
CA HIS A 79 11.23 -4.59 -7.06
C HIS A 79 9.93 -4.81 -7.83
N MET A 80 9.53 -3.79 -8.60
CA MET A 80 8.34 -3.84 -9.45
C MET A 80 8.74 -3.96 -10.90
N LEU A 81 8.33 -5.05 -11.54
CA LEU A 81 8.57 -5.26 -12.96
C LEU A 81 7.31 -4.97 -13.77
N MET A 82 7.45 -4.18 -14.81
CA MET A 82 6.45 -3.86 -15.82
C MET A 82 6.92 -4.41 -17.16
N ASN A 83 6.26 -5.42 -17.69
CA ASN A 83 6.68 -6.09 -18.94
C ASN A 83 8.17 -6.50 -18.91
N GLY A 84 8.64 -6.97 -17.75
CA GLY A 84 10.03 -7.40 -17.53
C GLY A 84 11.03 -6.27 -17.24
N MET A 85 10.63 -4.99 -17.30
CA MET A 85 11.48 -3.86 -16.91
C MET A 85 11.28 -3.48 -15.46
N ASP A 86 12.36 -3.24 -14.71
CA ASP A 86 12.30 -2.69 -13.35
C ASP A 86 11.92 -1.20 -13.42
N VAL A 87 10.76 -0.90 -12.81
CA VAL A 87 10.19 0.44 -12.74
C VAL A 87 10.07 0.94 -11.30
N THR A 88 10.77 0.31 -10.37
CA THR A 88 10.64 0.54 -8.92
C THR A 88 10.79 1.99 -8.51
N ASP A 89 11.71 2.71 -9.15
CA ASP A 89 11.96 4.12 -8.84
C ASP A 89 11.06 5.06 -9.66
N ASP A 90 10.74 4.71 -10.89
CA ASP A 90 9.92 5.52 -11.81
C ASP A 90 8.49 5.71 -11.28
N ILE A 91 7.94 4.69 -10.62
CA ILE A 91 6.57 4.70 -10.07
C ILE A 91 6.41 5.53 -8.78
N ARG A 92 7.49 6.17 -8.27
CA ARG A 92 7.48 6.85 -6.97
C ARG A 92 7.23 8.36 -7.05
N THR A 93 6.57 8.82 -8.09
CA THR A 93 6.20 10.23 -8.23
C THR A 93 4.85 10.54 -7.57
N PRO A 94 4.61 11.80 -7.15
CA PRO A 94 3.30 12.23 -6.65
C PRO A 94 2.18 12.03 -7.67
N ASP A 95 2.44 12.31 -8.95
CA ASP A 95 1.48 12.18 -10.04
C ASP A 95 1.04 10.71 -10.23
N ILE A 96 2.01 9.80 -10.36
CA ILE A 96 1.71 8.36 -10.46
C ILE A 96 0.98 7.86 -9.21
N SER A 97 1.27 8.39 -8.04
CA SER A 97 0.57 8.03 -6.80
C SER A 97 -0.90 8.47 -6.79
N GLN A 98 -1.24 9.60 -7.42
CA GLN A 98 -2.64 10.04 -7.61
C GLN A 98 -3.35 9.17 -8.65
N LYS A 99 -2.71 8.92 -9.78
CA LYS A 99 -3.22 8.03 -10.84
C LYS A 99 -3.48 6.62 -10.33
N ALA A 100 -2.60 6.08 -9.47
CA ALA A 100 -2.79 4.78 -8.84
C ALA A 100 -4.05 4.68 -7.96
N SER A 101 -4.40 5.75 -7.25
CA SER A 101 -5.66 5.78 -6.48
C SER A 101 -6.89 5.67 -7.42
N LEU A 102 -6.87 6.34 -8.56
CA LEU A 102 -7.93 6.26 -9.57
C LEU A 102 -7.98 4.87 -10.23
N VAL A 103 -6.85 4.35 -10.65
CA VAL A 103 -6.71 3.02 -11.27
C VAL A 103 -7.22 1.91 -10.33
N SER A 104 -6.99 2.04 -9.03
CA SER A 104 -7.43 1.05 -8.04
C SER A 104 -8.96 0.97 -7.87
N ALA A 105 -9.73 1.87 -8.47
CA ALA A 105 -11.19 1.82 -8.49
C ALA A 105 -11.75 0.91 -9.60
N HIS A 106 -10.94 0.52 -10.60
CA HIS A 106 -11.38 -0.36 -11.68
C HIS A 106 -11.37 -1.83 -11.23
N ALA A 107 -12.52 -2.51 -11.42
CA ALA A 107 -12.66 -3.93 -11.06
C ALA A 107 -11.62 -4.81 -11.74
N MET A 108 -11.45 -4.63 -13.04
CA MET A 108 -10.53 -5.44 -13.87
C MET A 108 -9.08 -5.33 -13.42
N VAL A 109 -8.62 -4.10 -13.11
CA VAL A 109 -7.27 -3.90 -12.56
C VAL A 109 -7.09 -4.67 -11.26
N ARG A 110 -8.11 -4.65 -10.41
CA ARG A 110 -8.06 -5.37 -9.13
C ARG A 110 -8.04 -6.87 -9.33
N ASP A 111 -8.88 -7.39 -10.22
CA ASP A 111 -8.96 -8.81 -10.51
C ASP A 111 -7.63 -9.33 -11.10
N MET A 112 -7.03 -8.59 -12.04
CA MET A 112 -5.72 -8.90 -12.60
C MET A 112 -4.63 -9.00 -11.52
N LEU A 113 -4.65 -8.12 -10.51
CA LEU A 113 -3.59 -8.04 -9.51
C LEU A 113 -3.82 -8.94 -8.29
N LEU A 114 -5.04 -9.43 -8.06
CA LEU A 114 -5.42 -10.10 -6.82
C LEU A 114 -4.68 -11.41 -6.59
N ASP A 115 -4.60 -12.25 -7.62
CA ASP A 115 -3.98 -13.57 -7.51
C ASP A 115 -2.47 -13.45 -7.26
N MET A 116 -1.78 -12.52 -7.91
CA MET A 116 -0.36 -12.24 -7.66
C MET A 116 -0.11 -11.87 -6.20
N GLN A 117 -0.92 -10.97 -5.62
CA GLN A 117 -0.79 -10.58 -4.23
C GLN A 117 -1.00 -11.77 -3.28
N ARG A 118 -2.02 -12.58 -3.54
CA ARG A 118 -2.32 -13.78 -2.76
C ARG A 118 -1.26 -14.86 -2.88
N ASP A 119 -0.65 -15.01 -4.04
CA ASP A 119 0.36 -16.04 -4.28
C ASP A 119 1.66 -15.78 -3.51
N VAL A 120 2.07 -14.52 -3.36
CA VAL A 120 3.18 -14.18 -2.46
C VAL A 120 2.85 -14.61 -1.02
N ALA A 121 1.66 -14.29 -0.53
CA ALA A 121 1.22 -14.62 0.83
C ALA A 121 0.98 -16.12 1.07
N LYS A 122 0.73 -16.91 0.03
CA LYS A 122 0.65 -18.38 0.12
C LYS A 122 2.03 -19.03 0.27
N LYS A 123 3.05 -18.44 -0.35
CA LYS A 123 4.40 -19.01 -0.43
C LYS A 123 5.30 -18.57 0.73
N HIS A 124 5.06 -17.38 1.28
CA HIS A 124 5.94 -16.73 2.24
C HIS A 124 5.17 -16.14 3.43
N ASN A 125 5.86 -16.00 4.56
CA ASN A 125 5.39 -15.12 5.61
C ASN A 125 5.50 -13.67 5.12
N VAL A 126 4.40 -12.90 5.19
CA VAL A 126 4.38 -11.55 4.63
C VAL A 126 3.85 -10.50 5.62
N ILE A 127 4.36 -9.29 5.47
CA ILE A 127 3.69 -8.07 5.92
C ILE A 127 3.26 -7.32 4.67
N MET A 128 1.96 -7.18 4.47
CA MET A 128 1.38 -6.55 3.30
C MET A 128 0.63 -5.28 3.73
N ASP A 129 0.95 -4.14 3.14
CA ASP A 129 0.25 -2.90 3.41
C ASP A 129 -0.57 -2.39 2.22
N GLY A 130 -1.72 -1.79 2.55
CA GLY A 130 -2.63 -1.27 1.53
C GLY A 130 -3.83 -0.51 2.10
N ARG A 131 -5.02 -0.77 1.51
CA ARG A 131 -6.32 -0.17 1.87
C ARG A 131 -7.39 -1.19 2.20
N ASP A 132 -7.26 -2.38 1.66
CA ASP A 132 -8.25 -3.44 1.69
C ASP A 132 -7.60 -4.83 1.85
N ILE A 133 -6.41 -4.86 2.43
CA ILE A 133 -5.67 -6.11 2.59
C ILE A 133 -6.42 -7.05 3.52
N GLY A 134 -6.81 -6.59 4.69
CA GLY A 134 -7.53 -7.39 5.68
C GLY A 134 -8.99 -7.66 5.35
N THR A 135 -9.58 -6.92 4.38
CA THR A 135 -10.98 -7.08 3.99
C THR A 135 -11.16 -7.88 2.71
N VAL A 136 -10.25 -7.73 1.72
CA VAL A 136 -10.40 -8.29 0.37
C VAL A 136 -9.23 -9.20 -0.02
N VAL A 137 -7.99 -8.71 0.08
CA VAL A 137 -6.82 -9.43 -0.42
C VAL A 137 -6.52 -10.65 0.45
N LEU A 138 -6.37 -10.44 1.76
CA LEU A 138 -6.07 -11.46 2.77
C LEU A 138 -7.12 -11.47 3.89
N PRO A 139 -8.38 -11.81 3.59
CA PRO A 139 -9.46 -11.76 4.58
C PRO A 139 -9.28 -12.76 5.74
N ARG A 140 -8.33 -13.69 5.61
CA ARG A 140 -7.94 -14.67 6.65
C ARG A 140 -6.51 -14.45 7.14
N ALA A 141 -5.98 -13.22 7.01
CA ALA A 141 -4.66 -12.88 7.56
C ALA A 141 -4.58 -13.21 9.06
N THR A 142 -3.42 -13.67 9.52
CA THR A 142 -3.18 -14.05 10.91
C THR A 142 -3.31 -12.85 11.84
N VAL A 143 -2.81 -11.70 11.39
CA VAL A 143 -2.91 -10.43 12.10
C VAL A 143 -3.45 -9.38 11.14
N LYS A 144 -4.40 -8.57 11.62
CA LYS A 144 -4.92 -7.42 10.88
C LYS A 144 -4.82 -6.18 11.73
N ILE A 145 -4.20 -5.14 11.18
CA ILE A 145 -4.01 -3.85 11.84
C ILE A 145 -4.57 -2.75 10.92
N PHE A 146 -5.38 -1.89 11.48
CA PHE A 146 -5.81 -0.68 10.80
C PHE A 146 -5.03 0.49 11.40
N LEU A 147 -3.99 0.94 10.68
CA LEU A 147 -3.10 2.00 11.12
C LEU A 147 -3.64 3.35 10.66
N THR A 148 -3.88 4.26 11.59
CA THR A 148 -4.41 5.60 11.30
C THR A 148 -3.63 6.70 12.02
N ALA A 149 -3.85 7.92 11.61
CA ALA A 149 -3.52 9.17 12.31
C ALA A 149 -4.46 10.26 11.78
N SER A 150 -4.60 11.39 12.50
CA SER A 150 -5.39 12.52 12.02
C SER A 150 -4.87 13.03 10.66
N ALA A 151 -5.75 13.63 9.87
CA ALA A 151 -5.36 14.17 8.56
C ALA A 151 -4.26 15.23 8.69
N GLU A 152 -4.31 16.03 9.73
CA GLU A 152 -3.36 17.08 10.05
C GLU A 152 -1.97 16.50 10.35
N VAL A 153 -1.90 15.48 11.21
CA VAL A 153 -0.63 14.80 11.55
C VAL A 153 -0.02 14.15 10.30
N ARG A 154 -0.85 13.51 9.47
CA ARG A 154 -0.36 12.92 8.20
C ARG A 154 0.10 13.98 7.21
N ALA A 155 -0.57 15.11 7.13
CA ALA A 155 -0.19 16.23 6.30
C ALA A 155 1.13 16.85 6.79
N GLN A 156 1.33 16.99 8.10
CA GLN A 156 2.58 17.49 8.66
C GLN A 156 3.74 16.55 8.33
N ARG A 157 3.59 15.24 8.60
CA ARG A 157 4.60 14.21 8.26
C ARG A 157 4.99 14.27 6.78
N ARG A 158 3.99 14.42 5.90
CA ARG A 158 4.23 14.48 4.45
C ARG A 158 4.89 15.78 4.02
N THR A 159 4.52 16.90 4.63
CA THR A 159 5.14 18.20 4.38
C THR A 159 6.63 18.18 4.76
N ASP A 160 6.93 17.63 5.94
CA ASP A 160 8.30 17.50 6.44
C ASP A 160 9.14 16.58 5.55
N GLU A 161 8.57 15.47 5.08
CA GLU A 161 9.21 14.56 4.13
C GLU A 161 9.57 15.25 2.80
N LEU A 162 8.65 16.05 2.26
CA LEU A 162 8.88 16.78 1.01
C LEU A 162 9.98 17.83 1.17
N ILE A 163 9.95 18.58 2.28
CA ILE A 163 10.97 19.57 2.61
C ILE A 163 12.34 18.91 2.79
N ALA A 164 12.41 17.78 3.49
CA ALA A 164 13.65 17.03 3.68
C ALA A 164 14.25 16.51 2.35
N LYS A 165 13.40 16.30 1.33
CA LYS A 165 13.83 15.96 -0.05
C LYS A 165 14.17 17.20 -0.91
N GLY A 166 14.24 18.40 -0.33
CA GLY A 166 14.52 19.64 -1.03
C GLY A 166 13.38 20.17 -1.91
N GLN A 167 12.17 19.62 -1.74
CA GLN A 167 10.98 20.04 -2.50
C GLN A 167 10.24 21.16 -1.76
N LYS A 168 9.62 22.07 -2.51
CA LYS A 168 8.70 23.05 -1.92
C LYS A 168 7.39 22.35 -1.55
N ALA A 169 6.95 22.50 -0.31
CA ALA A 169 5.68 21.96 0.15
C ALA A 169 4.85 23.03 0.85
N ASN A 170 3.54 23.00 0.60
CA ASN A 170 2.56 23.84 1.29
C ASN A 170 1.63 22.95 2.11
N PHE A 171 1.66 23.10 3.43
CA PHE A 171 0.88 22.27 4.34
C PHE A 171 -0.64 22.25 3.99
N ALA A 172 -1.22 23.41 3.71
CA ALA A 172 -2.64 23.50 3.39
C ALA A 172 -3.01 22.71 2.11
N GLN A 173 -2.12 22.76 1.10
CA GLN A 173 -2.32 21.96 -0.12
C GLN A 173 -2.14 20.48 0.15
N VAL A 174 -1.10 20.10 0.90
CA VAL A 174 -0.86 18.68 1.28
C VAL A 174 -2.03 18.12 2.09
N LEU A 175 -2.59 18.90 3.03
CA LEU A 175 -3.74 18.51 3.82
C LEU A 175 -4.97 18.29 2.93
N LYS A 176 -5.24 19.21 2.02
CA LYS A 176 -6.35 19.08 1.05
C LYS A 176 -6.22 17.83 0.19
N ASP A 177 -5.02 17.56 -0.31
CA ASP A 177 -4.74 16.39 -1.15
C ASP A 177 -4.95 15.07 -0.36
N ILE A 178 -4.52 15.04 0.90
CA ILE A 178 -4.74 13.91 1.82
C ILE A 178 -6.23 13.69 2.07
N GLN A 179 -6.98 14.73 2.41
CA GLN A 179 -8.42 14.64 2.65
C GLN A 179 -9.17 14.17 1.41
N GLN A 180 -8.82 14.71 0.24
CA GLN A 180 -9.42 14.28 -1.03
C GLN A 180 -9.13 12.80 -1.32
N ARG A 181 -7.92 12.35 -1.09
CA ARG A 181 -7.53 10.95 -1.30
C ARG A 181 -8.22 10.02 -0.31
N ASP A 182 -8.32 10.40 0.96
CA ASP A 182 -9.04 9.62 1.96
C ASP A 182 -10.53 9.47 1.58
N TYR A 183 -11.13 10.55 1.08
CA TYR A 183 -12.49 10.49 0.58
C TYR A 183 -12.61 9.51 -0.60
N GLN A 184 -11.73 9.60 -1.58
CA GLN A 184 -11.71 8.69 -2.74
C GLN A 184 -11.51 7.24 -2.31
N ASP A 185 -10.51 6.96 -1.47
CA ASP A 185 -10.19 5.60 -1.02
C ASP A 185 -11.34 4.98 -0.20
N SER A 186 -12.07 5.78 0.62
CA SER A 186 -13.17 5.30 1.46
C SER A 186 -14.52 5.21 0.75
N HIS A 187 -14.71 5.95 -0.36
CA HIS A 187 -15.99 5.99 -1.09
C HIS A 187 -15.93 5.29 -2.46
N ARG A 188 -14.80 4.68 -2.83
CA ARG A 188 -14.77 3.92 -4.07
C ARG A 188 -15.74 2.75 -4.00
N PRO A 189 -16.43 2.41 -5.13
CA PRO A 189 -17.49 1.40 -5.13
C PRO A 189 -16.98 -0.01 -4.86
N ILE A 190 -15.70 -0.28 -5.17
CA ILE A 190 -15.08 -1.60 -5.05
C ILE A 190 -13.97 -1.54 -4.02
N ALA A 191 -13.99 -2.46 -3.04
CA ALA A 191 -12.98 -2.61 -2.00
C ALA A 191 -12.60 -1.29 -1.31
N PRO A 192 -13.56 -0.52 -0.76
CA PRO A 192 -13.25 0.76 -0.11
C PRO A 192 -12.31 0.57 1.06
N LEU A 193 -11.54 1.62 1.38
CA LEU A 193 -10.77 1.69 2.61
C LEU A 193 -11.72 1.56 3.80
N LYS A 194 -11.63 0.43 4.50
CA LYS A 194 -12.46 0.11 5.64
C LYS A 194 -11.71 -0.79 6.61
N GLN A 195 -11.82 -0.50 7.89
CA GLN A 195 -11.30 -1.39 8.93
C GLN A 195 -12.01 -2.75 8.87
N ALA A 196 -11.25 -3.84 8.77
CA ALA A 196 -11.79 -5.18 8.91
C ALA A 196 -12.34 -5.38 10.35
N LYS A 197 -13.41 -6.17 10.50
CA LYS A 197 -14.09 -6.36 11.81
C LYS A 197 -13.18 -6.92 12.89
N ASP A 198 -12.17 -7.71 12.49
CA ASP A 198 -11.20 -8.37 13.36
C ASP A 198 -9.82 -7.66 13.34
N ALA A 199 -9.73 -6.47 12.74
CA ALA A 199 -8.52 -5.67 12.75
C ALA A 199 -8.40 -4.84 14.04
N VAL A 200 -7.20 -4.81 14.61
CA VAL A 200 -6.86 -3.90 15.69
C VAL A 200 -6.67 -2.50 15.13
N LEU A 201 -7.40 -1.53 15.67
CA LEU A 201 -7.18 -0.12 15.35
C LEU A 201 -5.96 0.40 16.12
N LEU A 202 -5.02 1.00 15.40
CA LEU A 202 -3.85 1.66 15.97
C LEU A 202 -3.78 3.11 15.47
N ASP A 203 -4.15 4.04 16.34
CA ASP A 203 -3.97 5.47 16.10
C ASP A 203 -2.55 5.88 16.48
N THR A 204 -1.84 6.44 15.52
CA THR A 204 -0.43 6.85 15.65
C THR A 204 -0.26 8.36 15.74
N SER A 205 -1.33 9.11 16.00
CA SER A 205 -1.30 10.58 16.01
C SER A 205 -0.29 11.12 17.03
N GLU A 206 -0.20 10.47 18.21
CA GLU A 206 0.67 10.86 19.32
C GLU A 206 1.95 10.02 19.44
N LEU A 207 2.20 9.12 18.46
CA LEU A 207 3.33 8.19 18.51
C LEU A 207 4.43 8.60 17.53
N ASP A 208 5.67 8.45 17.96
CA ASP A 208 6.82 8.43 17.08
C ASP A 208 6.99 7.04 16.40
N ILE A 209 7.97 6.93 15.53
CA ILE A 209 8.21 5.68 14.78
C ILE A 209 8.50 4.51 15.72
N GLU A 210 9.29 4.72 16.79
CA GLU A 210 9.64 3.67 17.74
C GLU A 210 8.42 3.20 18.54
N GLY A 211 7.58 4.13 18.98
CA GLY A 211 6.32 3.82 19.65
C GLY A 211 5.35 3.03 18.79
N VAL A 212 5.25 3.39 17.50
CA VAL A 212 4.41 2.63 16.55
C VAL A 212 4.94 1.22 16.35
N VAL A 213 6.27 1.06 16.17
CA VAL A 213 6.90 -0.26 16.01
C VAL A 213 6.66 -1.12 17.26
N ALA A 214 6.86 -0.57 18.46
CA ALA A 214 6.64 -1.28 19.72
C ALA A 214 5.18 -1.74 19.84
N ALA A 215 4.20 -0.85 19.63
CA ALA A 215 2.78 -1.20 19.68
C ALA A 215 2.40 -2.27 18.65
N MET A 216 2.93 -2.20 17.43
CA MET A 216 2.65 -3.22 16.41
C MET A 216 3.27 -4.57 16.77
N LYS A 217 4.47 -4.61 17.38
CA LYS A 217 5.08 -5.85 17.86
C LYS A 217 4.25 -6.52 18.95
N GLU A 218 3.70 -5.75 19.88
CA GLU A 218 2.79 -6.25 20.91
C GLU A 218 1.52 -6.88 20.30
N ILE A 219 0.91 -6.19 19.32
CA ILE A 219 -0.27 -6.70 18.60
C ILE A 219 0.07 -8.02 17.89
N ILE A 220 1.22 -8.09 17.22
CA ILE A 220 1.66 -9.27 16.48
C ILE A 220 1.95 -10.42 17.46
N ALA A 221 2.71 -10.18 18.54
CA ALA A 221 3.05 -11.19 19.55
C ALA A 221 1.81 -11.77 20.24
N GLY A 222 0.76 -10.98 20.41
CA GLY A 222 -0.52 -11.45 20.95
C GLY A 222 -1.31 -12.39 20.03
N LYS A 223 -0.91 -12.53 18.77
CA LYS A 223 -1.59 -13.36 17.76
C LYS A 223 -0.70 -14.45 17.16
N VAL A 224 0.59 -14.30 17.28
CA VAL A 224 1.60 -15.20 16.69
C VAL A 224 2.63 -15.53 17.78
N SER A 225 2.90 -16.83 17.99
CA SER A 225 4.05 -17.25 18.76
C SER A 225 5.30 -16.96 17.91
N LEU A 226 6.03 -15.90 18.26
CA LEU A 226 7.27 -15.49 17.60
C LEU A 226 8.44 -16.30 18.14
#